data_2ad40d8243d631efc9906e134fb9e695
#
_entry.id   2ad40d8243d631efc9906e134fb9e695
#
_cell.length_a   1.000
_cell.length_b   1.000
_cell.length_c   1.000
_cell.angle_alpha   90.00
_cell.angle_beta   90.00
_cell.angle_gamma   90.00
#
_symmetry.space_group_name_H-M   'P 1'
#
loop_
_entity.id
_entity.type
_entity.pdbx_description
1 polymer ?
#
loop_
_entity_poly.entity_id
_entity_poly.type
_entity_poly.pdbx_seq_one_letter_code
_entity_poly.pdbx_strand_id
1 'polypeptide(L)'
;ERSVIEEEIKMYADAPDELANDLFNNLVWPDHPLGRPILGTEETLANIDRKVLVGYMKEMYTASNIVIACAGKVEHEELVKLTEKYFGSLPKGERNQCLPAPEFNFVQKWVNKETEQVQICMGAKGVANNDSDEQYQMSVLNAYLGGGMSSRLVQKVREEMSMAYSIYSYHSAYSDVGLWGIAA
;
A
#
# COMPACT_ATOMS: atom_id res chain seq x y z
N GLU A 1 -6.78 -14.19 17.12
CA GLU A 1 -6.30 -13.30 16.04
C GLU A 1 -7.23 -13.30 14.82
N ARG A 2 -7.70 -14.47 14.30
CA ARG A 2 -8.60 -14.50 13.12
C ARG A 2 -9.84 -13.64 13.31
N SER A 3 -10.54 -13.76 14.42
CA SER A 3 -11.75 -12.98 14.71
C SER A 3 -11.48 -11.47 14.78
N VAL A 4 -10.29 -11.06 15.17
CA VAL A 4 -9.89 -9.65 15.17
C VAL A 4 -9.79 -9.15 13.73
N ILE A 5 -9.15 -9.92 12.84
CA ILE A 5 -9.02 -9.56 11.41
C ILE A 5 -10.41 -9.57 10.74
N GLU A 6 -11.30 -10.50 11.09
CA GLU A 6 -12.69 -10.51 10.59
C GLU A 6 -13.44 -9.22 10.96
N GLU A 7 -13.25 -8.73 12.18
CA GLU A 7 -13.85 -7.44 12.61
C GLU A 7 -13.18 -6.24 11.91
N GLU A 8 -11.87 -6.28 11.67
CA GLU A 8 -11.18 -5.26 10.88
C GLU A 8 -11.69 -5.21 9.44
N ILE A 9 -11.88 -6.36 8.78
CA ILE A 9 -12.44 -6.42 7.42
C ILE A 9 -13.83 -5.76 7.38
N LYS A 10 -14.69 -6.03 8.37
CA LYS A 10 -16.02 -5.40 8.47
C LYS A 10 -15.91 -3.90 8.69
N MET A 11 -15.03 -3.47 9.59
CA MET A 11 -14.79 -2.05 9.86
C MET A 11 -14.37 -1.29 8.59
N TYR A 12 -13.45 -1.85 7.80
CA TYR A 12 -13.05 -1.27 6.52
C TYR A 12 -14.17 -1.26 5.49
N ALA A 13 -14.97 -2.33 5.43
CA ALA A 13 -16.14 -2.36 4.57
C ALA A 13 -17.20 -1.30 4.95
N ASP A 14 -17.26 -0.91 6.21
CA ASP A 14 -18.19 0.11 6.72
C ASP A 14 -17.62 1.54 6.65
N ALA A 15 -16.30 1.71 6.47
CA ALA A 15 -15.64 2.99 6.26
C ALA A 15 -15.64 3.37 4.76
N PRO A 16 -16.41 4.40 4.32
CA PRO A 16 -16.58 4.67 2.90
C PRO A 16 -15.30 5.10 2.18
N ASP A 17 -14.43 5.83 2.86
CA ASP A 17 -13.14 6.28 2.36
C ASP A 17 -12.13 5.13 2.18
N GLU A 18 -12.04 4.23 3.16
CA GLU A 18 -11.19 3.03 3.06
C GLU A 18 -11.68 2.09 1.96
N LEU A 19 -13.00 1.85 1.91
CA LEU A 19 -13.60 1.05 0.85
C LEU A 19 -13.36 1.65 -0.54
N ALA A 20 -13.45 2.97 -0.69
CA ALA A 20 -13.20 3.64 -1.95
C ALA A 20 -11.74 3.47 -2.40
N ASN A 21 -10.78 3.56 -1.47
CA ASN A 21 -9.36 3.36 -1.74
C ASN A 21 -9.06 1.90 -2.14
N ASP A 22 -9.61 0.91 -1.45
CA ASP A 22 -9.43 -0.51 -1.79
C ASP A 22 -10.03 -0.83 -3.17
N LEU A 23 -11.23 -0.34 -3.44
CA LEU A 23 -11.87 -0.50 -4.75
C LEU A 23 -11.08 0.19 -5.85
N PHE A 24 -10.53 1.37 -5.59
CA PHE A 24 -9.71 2.09 -6.54
C PHE A 24 -8.42 1.33 -6.88
N ASN A 25 -7.68 0.84 -5.89
CA ASN A 25 -6.48 0.04 -6.10
C ASN A 25 -6.79 -1.24 -6.89
N ASN A 26 -7.89 -1.91 -6.57
CA ASN A 26 -8.34 -3.10 -7.30
C ASN A 26 -8.71 -2.80 -8.76
N LEU A 27 -9.30 -1.65 -9.04
CA LEU A 27 -9.62 -1.22 -10.40
C LEU A 27 -8.38 -0.89 -11.22
N VAL A 28 -7.39 -0.28 -10.59
CA VAL A 28 -6.11 0.07 -11.24
C VAL A 28 -5.31 -1.18 -11.58
N TRP A 29 -5.28 -2.18 -10.71
CA TRP A 29 -4.50 -3.42 -10.85
C TRP A 29 -5.32 -4.68 -10.54
N PRO A 30 -6.36 -5.00 -11.34
CA PRO A 30 -7.35 -6.04 -10.98
C PRO A 30 -6.75 -7.43 -10.83
N ASP A 31 -5.75 -7.77 -11.64
CA ASP A 31 -5.14 -9.11 -11.70
C ASP A 31 -3.78 -9.20 -11.01
N HIS A 32 -3.38 -8.13 -10.30
CA HIS A 32 -2.08 -8.06 -9.66
C HIS A 32 -2.20 -7.97 -8.13
N PRO A 33 -1.25 -8.52 -7.34
CA PRO A 33 -1.27 -8.41 -5.88
C PRO A 33 -1.36 -6.99 -5.32
N LEU A 34 -0.81 -5.97 -6.00
CA LEU A 34 -0.93 -4.56 -5.62
C LEU A 34 -2.38 -4.05 -5.57
N GLY A 35 -3.28 -4.65 -6.33
CA GLY A 35 -4.70 -4.31 -6.34
C GLY A 35 -5.53 -5.08 -5.30
N ARG A 36 -4.93 -5.98 -4.53
CA ARG A 36 -5.64 -6.74 -3.51
C ARG A 36 -5.73 -5.95 -2.20
N PRO A 37 -6.85 -6.01 -1.48
CA PRO A 37 -6.93 -5.42 -0.15
C PRO A 37 -5.91 -6.06 0.79
N ILE A 38 -5.27 -5.25 1.63
CA ILE A 38 -4.21 -5.72 2.56
C ILE A 38 -4.78 -6.72 3.57
N LEU A 39 -5.99 -6.48 4.06
CA LEU A 39 -6.66 -7.39 5.00
C LEU A 39 -7.16 -8.69 4.34
N GLY A 40 -7.17 -8.75 3.00
CA GLY A 40 -7.79 -9.84 2.27
C GLY A 40 -9.32 -9.78 2.31
N THR A 41 -9.95 -10.93 2.24
CA THR A 41 -11.41 -11.11 2.34
C THR A 41 -11.73 -12.17 3.38
N GLU A 42 -12.98 -12.21 3.87
CA GLU A 42 -13.44 -13.27 4.78
C GLU A 42 -13.17 -14.67 4.19
N GLU A 43 -13.37 -14.84 2.87
CA GLU A 43 -13.11 -16.09 2.16
C GLU A 43 -11.61 -16.47 2.17
N THR A 44 -10.72 -15.52 1.86
CA THR A 44 -9.28 -15.78 1.88
C THR A 44 -8.78 -16.05 3.30
N LEU A 45 -9.28 -15.32 4.29
CA LEU A 45 -8.93 -15.48 5.69
C LEU A 45 -9.38 -16.84 6.25
N ALA A 46 -10.56 -17.33 5.83
CA ALA A 46 -11.06 -18.65 6.24
C ALA A 46 -10.11 -19.80 5.83
N ASN A 47 -9.38 -19.63 4.73
CA ASN A 47 -8.42 -20.59 4.20
C ASN A 47 -7.04 -20.52 4.86
N ILE A 48 -6.78 -19.53 5.72
CA ILE A 48 -5.50 -19.36 6.42
C ILE A 48 -5.57 -20.03 7.79
N ASP A 49 -5.01 -21.23 7.89
CA ASP A 49 -4.83 -21.95 9.15
C ASP A 49 -3.36 -21.93 9.60
N ARG A 50 -3.09 -22.57 10.75
CA ARG A 50 -1.72 -22.69 11.28
C ARG A 50 -0.79 -23.41 10.32
N LYS A 51 -1.27 -24.38 9.54
CA LYS A 51 -0.45 -25.14 8.59
C LYS A 51 -0.01 -24.25 7.44
N VAL A 52 -0.93 -23.44 6.90
CA VAL A 52 -0.65 -22.45 5.85
C VAL A 52 0.38 -21.43 6.34
N LEU A 53 0.20 -20.87 7.53
CA LEU A 53 1.14 -19.89 8.12
C LEU A 53 2.53 -20.48 8.32
N VAL A 54 2.62 -21.67 8.89
CA VAL A 54 3.92 -22.35 9.09
C VAL A 54 4.56 -22.72 7.76
N GLY A 55 3.76 -23.13 6.76
CA GLY A 55 4.23 -23.39 5.40
C GLY A 55 4.84 -22.14 4.77
N TYR A 56 4.12 -21.03 4.82
CA TYR A 56 4.58 -19.73 4.34
C TYR A 56 5.88 -19.28 5.02
N MET A 57 5.95 -19.38 6.35
CA MET A 57 7.17 -19.04 7.08
C MET A 57 8.38 -19.89 6.66
N LYS A 58 8.19 -21.20 6.45
CA LYS A 58 9.28 -22.09 6.02
C LYS A 58 9.78 -21.76 4.61
N GLU A 59 8.89 -21.35 3.74
CA GLU A 59 9.21 -21.01 2.35
C GLU A 59 9.87 -19.62 2.24
N MET A 60 9.29 -18.62 2.90
CA MET A 60 9.65 -17.22 2.71
C MET A 60 10.72 -16.71 3.69
N TYR A 61 10.78 -17.26 4.92
CA TYR A 61 11.71 -16.79 5.96
C TYR A 61 13.04 -17.53 5.85
N THR A 62 13.77 -17.21 4.80
CA THR A 62 15.10 -17.77 4.50
C THR A 62 16.14 -16.67 4.54
N ALA A 63 17.40 -17.01 4.74
CA ALA A 63 18.49 -16.03 4.84
C ALA A 63 18.62 -15.14 3.60
N SER A 64 18.26 -15.65 2.41
CA SER A 64 18.30 -14.89 1.16
C SER A 64 17.18 -13.82 1.05
N ASN A 65 16.13 -13.92 1.88
CA ASN A 65 14.96 -13.03 1.87
C ASN A 65 14.90 -12.09 3.07
N ILE A 66 15.85 -12.16 4.00
CA ILE A 66 15.84 -11.37 5.23
C ILE A 66 16.99 -10.37 5.21
N VAL A 67 16.67 -9.13 5.51
CA VAL A 67 17.62 -8.05 5.77
C VAL A 67 17.38 -7.52 7.18
N ILE A 68 18.44 -7.46 7.99
CA ILE A 68 18.40 -6.91 9.34
C ILE A 68 19.09 -5.56 9.32
N ALA A 69 18.35 -4.50 9.64
CA ALA A 69 18.87 -3.14 9.77
C ALA A 69 18.58 -2.60 11.17
N CYS A 70 19.56 -1.90 11.75
CA CYS A 70 19.43 -1.29 13.05
C CYS A 70 19.96 0.14 13.02
N ALA A 71 19.22 1.07 13.59
CA ALA A 71 19.61 2.46 13.73
C ALA A 71 19.45 2.90 15.19
N GLY A 72 20.45 3.61 15.73
CA GLY A 72 20.47 4.12 17.12
C GLY A 72 21.81 3.85 17.79
N LYS A 73 21.82 3.78 19.13
CA LYS A 73 23.01 3.44 19.92
C LYS A 73 23.25 1.92 19.86
N VAL A 74 23.91 1.46 18.80
CA VAL A 74 24.20 0.04 18.57
C VAL A 74 25.65 -0.11 18.06
N GLU A 75 26.32 -1.15 18.55
CA GLU A 75 27.63 -1.54 18.06
C GLU A 75 27.46 -2.64 16.99
N HIS A 76 28.04 -2.43 15.82
CA HIS A 76 27.89 -3.34 14.66
C HIS A 76 28.26 -4.79 15.00
N GLU A 77 29.40 -4.97 15.67
CA GLU A 77 29.90 -6.30 16.07
C GLU A 77 28.96 -7.04 17.02
N GLU A 78 28.26 -6.31 17.88
CA GLU A 78 27.26 -6.89 18.77
C GLU A 78 26.01 -7.31 18.00
N LEU A 79 25.54 -6.47 17.06
CA LEU A 79 24.43 -6.78 16.17
C LEU A 79 24.72 -8.04 15.34
N VAL A 80 25.93 -8.15 14.77
CA VAL A 80 26.37 -9.33 14.00
C VAL A 80 26.28 -10.58 14.87
N LYS A 81 26.87 -10.56 16.09
CA LYS A 81 26.82 -11.71 17.02
C LYS A 81 25.38 -12.12 17.38
N LEU A 82 24.51 -11.15 17.63
CA LEU A 82 23.10 -11.41 17.91
C LEU A 82 22.39 -12.00 16.69
N THR A 83 22.67 -11.47 15.52
CA THR A 83 22.12 -11.97 14.25
C THR A 83 22.56 -13.42 13.99
N GLU A 84 23.83 -13.72 14.12
CA GLU A 84 24.34 -15.08 14.00
C GLU A 84 23.72 -16.04 15.02
N LYS A 85 23.57 -15.59 16.26
CA LYS A 85 22.96 -16.39 17.32
C LYS A 85 21.50 -16.77 17.05
N TYR A 86 20.69 -15.82 16.57
CA TYR A 86 19.24 -16.01 16.44
C TYR A 86 18.79 -16.39 15.02
N PHE A 87 19.54 -16.00 13.99
CA PHE A 87 19.19 -16.21 12.58
C PHE A 87 20.20 -17.09 11.82
N GLY A 88 21.37 -17.41 12.42
CA GLY A 88 22.41 -18.20 11.75
C GLY A 88 22.02 -19.62 11.37
N SER A 89 20.95 -20.16 11.96
CA SER A 89 20.39 -21.48 11.60
C SER A 89 19.36 -21.45 10.48
N LEU A 90 19.00 -20.29 9.96
CA LEU A 90 18.04 -20.19 8.86
C LEU A 90 18.62 -20.83 7.59
N PRO A 91 17.80 -21.57 6.84
CA PRO A 91 18.21 -22.10 5.54
C PRO A 91 18.54 -20.93 4.59
N LYS A 92 19.50 -21.14 3.70
CA LYS A 92 19.88 -20.11 2.71
C LYS A 92 18.66 -19.74 1.86
N GLY A 93 17.90 -20.70 1.37
CA GLY A 93 16.75 -20.51 0.50
C GLY A 93 17.11 -19.87 -0.85
N GLU A 94 16.11 -19.71 -1.67
CA GLU A 94 16.18 -18.92 -2.91
C GLU A 94 15.62 -17.53 -2.67
N ARG A 95 16.14 -16.54 -3.40
CA ARG A 95 15.59 -15.17 -3.35
C ARG A 95 14.22 -15.17 -4.06
N ASN A 96 13.23 -14.56 -3.43
CA ASN A 96 11.92 -14.40 -4.04
C ASN A 96 12.04 -13.67 -5.37
N GLN A 97 11.39 -14.20 -6.40
CA GLN A 97 11.31 -13.53 -7.69
C GLN A 97 10.29 -12.39 -7.61
N CYS A 98 10.65 -11.24 -8.16
CA CYS A 98 9.70 -10.16 -8.33
C CYS A 98 8.69 -10.56 -9.42
N LEU A 99 7.43 -10.26 -9.19
CA LEU A 99 6.41 -10.36 -10.23
C LEU A 99 6.68 -9.29 -11.30
N PRO A 100 6.24 -9.50 -12.55
CA PRO A 100 6.28 -8.45 -13.56
C PRO A 100 5.49 -7.22 -13.10
N ALA A 101 5.95 -6.03 -13.50
CA ALA A 101 5.22 -4.80 -13.23
C ALA A 101 3.80 -4.87 -13.79
N PRO A 102 2.76 -4.47 -13.02
CA PRO A 102 1.40 -4.49 -13.53
C PRO A 102 1.18 -3.39 -14.57
N GLU A 103 0.30 -3.65 -15.51
CA GLU A 103 -0.22 -2.62 -16.39
C GLU A 103 -1.26 -1.77 -15.67
N PHE A 104 -1.25 -0.47 -15.93
CA PHE A 104 -2.23 0.46 -15.37
C PHE A 104 -3.55 0.35 -16.15
N ASN A 105 -4.62 0.02 -15.44
CA ASN A 105 -5.96 -0.10 -16.03
C ASN A 105 -6.71 1.24 -15.95
N PHE A 106 -7.04 1.82 -17.10
CA PHE A 106 -7.85 3.04 -17.19
C PHE A 106 -9.33 2.70 -17.24
N VAL A 107 -10.01 2.81 -16.10
CA VAL A 107 -11.41 2.43 -15.95
C VAL A 107 -12.15 3.41 -15.03
N GLN A 108 -13.46 3.50 -15.20
CA GLN A 108 -14.35 4.24 -14.31
C GLN A 108 -15.39 3.29 -13.73
N LYS A 109 -15.65 3.42 -12.43
CA LYS A 109 -16.67 2.63 -11.73
C LYS A 109 -17.45 3.53 -10.78
N TRP A 110 -18.73 3.30 -10.73
CA TRP A 110 -19.63 3.89 -9.74
C TRP A 110 -20.13 2.78 -8.82
N VAL A 111 -20.10 3.05 -7.51
CA VAL A 111 -20.59 2.13 -6.49
C VAL A 111 -21.61 2.87 -5.65
N ASN A 112 -22.81 2.32 -5.58
CA ASN A 112 -23.86 2.87 -4.74
C ASN A 112 -23.76 2.27 -3.34
N LYS A 113 -23.61 3.12 -2.34
CA LYS A 113 -23.67 2.77 -0.93
C LYS A 113 -24.46 3.87 -0.22
N GLU A 114 -25.32 3.50 0.70
CA GLU A 114 -26.08 4.45 1.52
C GLU A 114 -25.11 5.13 2.53
N THR A 115 -24.60 6.30 2.16
CA THR A 115 -23.69 7.12 2.96
C THR A 115 -24.08 8.58 2.83
N GLU A 116 -23.74 9.39 3.83
CA GLU A 116 -24.01 10.83 3.81
C GLU A 116 -23.09 11.61 2.85
N GLN A 117 -21.97 11.01 2.46
CA GLN A 117 -20.94 11.63 1.63
C GLN A 117 -20.63 10.79 0.40
N VAL A 118 -20.19 11.47 -0.65
CA VAL A 118 -19.64 10.84 -1.85
C VAL A 118 -18.12 10.78 -1.70
N GLN A 119 -17.56 9.59 -1.83
CA GLN A 119 -16.11 9.40 -1.87
C GLN A 119 -15.65 9.31 -3.33
N ILE A 120 -14.60 10.05 -3.66
CA ILE A 120 -14.06 10.13 -5.01
C ILE A 120 -12.58 9.76 -4.98
N CYS A 121 -12.19 8.74 -5.73
CA CYS A 121 -10.80 8.42 -6.02
C CYS A 121 -10.55 8.54 -7.52
N MET A 122 -9.52 9.30 -7.89
CA MET A 122 -9.08 9.46 -9.27
C MET A 122 -7.58 9.24 -9.33
N GLY A 123 -7.06 8.72 -10.44
CA GLY A 123 -5.62 8.54 -10.56
C GLY A 123 -5.12 8.38 -11.97
N ALA A 124 -3.82 8.41 -12.06
CA ALA A 124 -3.05 8.20 -13.27
C ALA A 124 -1.81 7.36 -12.93
N LYS A 125 -1.17 6.81 -13.97
CA LYS A 125 0.12 6.17 -13.81
C LYS A 125 1.12 7.17 -13.21
N GLY A 126 1.68 6.80 -12.07
CA GLY A 126 2.78 7.52 -11.41
C GLY A 126 4.14 6.99 -11.86
N VAL A 127 5.21 7.46 -11.22
CA VAL A 127 6.59 7.04 -11.48
C VAL A 127 7.02 5.96 -10.48
N ALA A 128 7.85 5.05 -10.94
CA ALA A 128 8.42 4.00 -10.10
C ALA A 128 9.55 4.53 -9.21
N ASN A 129 9.90 3.79 -8.17
CA ASN A 129 10.93 4.19 -7.20
C ASN A 129 12.38 4.11 -7.74
N ASN A 130 12.57 3.57 -8.94
CA ASN A 130 13.87 3.49 -9.62
C ASN A 130 14.20 4.74 -10.46
N ASP A 131 13.23 5.63 -10.71
CA ASP A 131 13.37 6.84 -11.53
C ASP A 131 13.55 8.07 -10.66
N SER A 132 14.75 8.27 -10.12
CA SER A 132 15.02 9.26 -9.07
C SER A 132 14.65 10.71 -9.44
N ASP A 133 14.96 11.15 -10.66
CA ASP A 133 14.67 12.53 -11.10
C ASP A 133 13.17 12.74 -11.28
N GLU A 134 12.46 11.78 -11.85
CA GLU A 134 11.01 11.84 -12.02
C GLU A 134 10.26 11.81 -10.69
N GLN A 135 10.81 11.12 -9.68
CA GLN A 135 10.24 11.12 -8.34
C GLN A 135 10.29 12.51 -7.68
N TYR A 136 11.39 13.24 -7.82
CA TYR A 136 11.45 14.61 -7.31
C TYR A 136 10.47 15.53 -8.04
N GLN A 137 10.34 15.39 -9.35
CA GLN A 137 9.35 16.14 -10.14
C GLN A 137 7.93 15.80 -9.68
N MET A 138 7.63 14.52 -9.47
CA MET A 138 6.33 14.06 -8.97
C MET A 138 6.05 14.57 -7.55
N SER A 139 7.06 14.60 -6.68
CA SER A 139 6.94 15.15 -5.32
C SER A 139 6.62 16.64 -5.32
N VAL A 140 7.25 17.41 -6.19
CA VAL A 140 6.96 18.84 -6.37
C VAL A 140 5.54 19.04 -6.92
N LEU A 141 5.15 18.28 -7.93
CA LEU A 141 3.79 18.31 -8.48
C LEU A 141 2.75 17.98 -7.40
N ASN A 142 2.98 16.94 -6.64
CA ASN A 142 2.09 16.50 -5.55
C ASN A 142 1.98 17.59 -4.46
N ALA A 143 3.07 18.16 -4.03
CA ALA A 143 3.08 19.26 -3.05
C ALA A 143 2.29 20.47 -3.54
N TYR A 144 2.43 20.84 -4.81
CA TYR A 144 1.68 21.94 -5.41
C TYR A 144 0.18 21.64 -5.53
N LEU A 145 -0.20 20.43 -5.95
CA LEU A 145 -1.60 20.09 -6.23
C LEU A 145 -2.41 19.79 -4.98
N GLY A 146 -1.96 18.89 -4.11
CA GLY A 146 -2.77 18.40 -2.99
C GLY A 146 -1.98 18.00 -1.75
N GLY A 147 -0.67 18.34 -1.67
CA GLY A 147 0.20 17.88 -0.59
C GLY A 147 0.13 18.70 0.72
N GLY A 148 -0.74 19.69 0.84
CA GLY A 148 -0.86 20.49 2.06
C GLY A 148 -1.93 21.57 1.99
N MET A 149 -2.12 22.30 3.10
CA MET A 149 -3.19 23.30 3.25
C MET A 149 -3.12 24.45 2.22
N SER A 150 -1.95 24.81 1.76
CA SER A 150 -1.75 25.84 0.73
C SER A 150 -1.76 25.30 -0.70
N SER A 151 -1.99 24.01 -0.87
CA SER A 151 -2.03 23.37 -2.17
C SER A 151 -3.25 23.79 -3.01
N ARG A 152 -3.12 23.66 -4.32
CA ARG A 152 -4.11 24.14 -5.26
C ARG A 152 -5.51 23.52 -5.07
N LEU A 153 -5.58 22.21 -4.84
CA LEU A 153 -6.83 21.50 -4.62
C LEU A 153 -7.50 21.92 -3.32
N VAL A 154 -6.74 22.03 -2.22
CA VAL A 154 -7.29 22.46 -0.93
C VAL A 154 -7.83 23.88 -1.04
N GLN A 155 -7.05 24.82 -1.56
CA GLN A 155 -7.49 26.20 -1.71
C GLN A 155 -8.73 26.33 -2.60
N LYS A 156 -8.77 25.62 -3.73
CA LYS A 156 -9.87 25.75 -4.68
C LYS A 156 -11.13 25.01 -4.25
N VAL A 157 -11.00 23.71 -3.90
CA VAL A 157 -12.16 22.82 -3.69
C VAL A 157 -12.69 22.95 -2.27
N ARG A 158 -11.79 23.00 -1.28
CA ARG A 158 -12.19 23.09 0.12
C ARG A 158 -12.48 24.52 0.54
N GLU A 159 -11.55 25.46 0.33
CA GLU A 159 -11.66 26.81 0.88
C GLU A 159 -12.60 27.72 0.04
N GLU A 160 -12.40 27.77 -1.30
CA GLU A 160 -13.21 28.65 -2.15
C GLU A 160 -14.60 28.05 -2.48
N MET A 161 -14.65 26.75 -2.83
CA MET A 161 -15.89 26.10 -3.29
C MET A 161 -16.68 25.43 -2.17
N SER A 162 -16.05 25.14 -1.03
CA SER A 162 -16.64 24.42 0.11
C SER A 162 -17.29 23.08 -0.27
N MET A 163 -16.72 22.38 -1.26
CA MET A 163 -17.28 21.14 -1.80
C MET A 163 -16.79 19.88 -1.09
N ALA A 164 -15.59 19.94 -0.48
CA ALA A 164 -15.01 18.79 0.23
C ALA A 164 -14.36 19.28 1.53
N TYR A 165 -14.57 18.51 2.62
CA TYR A 165 -13.88 18.74 3.88
C TYR A 165 -12.42 18.27 3.81
N SER A 166 -12.19 17.14 3.13
CA SER A 166 -10.86 16.59 2.88
C SER A 166 -10.66 16.42 1.37
N ILE A 167 -9.56 16.94 0.87
CA ILE A 167 -9.08 16.68 -0.49
C ILE A 167 -7.56 16.70 -0.48
N TYR A 168 -6.97 15.71 -1.09
CA TYR A 168 -5.51 15.59 -1.18
C TYR A 168 -5.09 14.86 -2.45
N SER A 169 -3.84 15.06 -2.86
CA SER A 169 -3.20 14.22 -3.84
C SER A 169 -2.07 13.43 -3.19
N TYR A 170 -1.77 12.27 -3.74
CA TYR A 170 -0.72 11.38 -3.25
C TYR A 170 0.02 10.70 -4.40
N HIS A 171 1.22 10.24 -4.12
CA HIS A 171 2.02 9.46 -5.04
C HIS A 171 2.55 8.23 -4.31
N SER A 172 2.17 7.05 -4.77
CA SER A 172 2.69 5.76 -4.31
C SER A 172 3.68 5.22 -5.32
N ALA A 173 4.96 5.18 -4.95
CA ALA A 173 6.03 4.65 -5.79
C ALA A 173 6.43 3.26 -5.31
N TYR A 174 6.27 2.26 -6.17
CA TYR A 174 6.76 0.89 -5.97
C TYR A 174 8.06 0.70 -6.75
N SER A 175 8.70 -0.45 -6.62
CA SER A 175 9.99 -0.73 -7.29
C SER A 175 9.96 -0.58 -8.81
N ASP A 176 8.82 -0.85 -9.43
CA ASP A 176 8.66 -1.03 -10.88
C ASP A 176 7.43 -0.32 -11.47
N VAL A 177 6.57 0.23 -10.63
CA VAL A 177 5.36 0.96 -11.03
C VAL A 177 5.03 2.05 -10.02
N GLY A 178 4.29 3.07 -10.43
CA GLY A 178 3.78 4.10 -9.54
C GLY A 178 2.31 4.41 -9.80
N LEU A 179 1.66 4.94 -8.76
CA LEU A 179 0.30 5.47 -8.80
C LEU A 179 0.32 6.90 -8.28
N TRP A 180 -0.18 7.83 -9.07
CA TRP A 180 -0.53 9.16 -8.60
C TRP A 180 -2.04 9.27 -8.50
N GLY A 181 -2.54 9.79 -7.38
CA GLY A 181 -3.97 9.83 -7.12
C GLY A 181 -4.42 11.11 -6.43
N ILE A 182 -5.74 11.35 -6.51
CA ILE A 182 -6.49 12.36 -5.76
C ILE A 182 -7.62 11.64 -5.06
N ALA A 183 -7.82 11.95 -3.78
CA ALA A 183 -8.97 11.50 -3.01
C ALA A 183 -9.70 12.69 -2.39
N ALA A 184 -11.02 12.59 -2.34
CA ALA A 184 -11.90 13.59 -1.74
C ALA A 184 -13.16 12.94 -1.19
#